data_fba9afcf34a3c6ec494686b35b1d9b14
#
_entry.id   fba9afcf34a3c6ec494686b35b1d9b14
#
_cell.length_a   1.000
_cell.length_b   1.000
_cell.length_c   1.000
_cell.angle_alpha   90.00
_cell.angle_beta   90.00
_cell.angle_gamma   90.00
#
_symmetry.space_group_name_H-M   'P 1'
#
loop_
_entity.id
_entity.type
_entity.pdbx_description
1 polymer ?
#
loop_
_entity_poly.entity_id
_entity_poly.type
_entity_poly.pdbx_seq_one_letter_code
_entity_poly.pdbx_strand_id
1 'polypeptide(L)'
;MNPTPRASQPCPCGSGRKYKDCCAAKQQARRRLVRRSKRLLAWAGGISVAVALVYGLSLTSGVAYGEKDLGVIDFSALNQKQKRTALQAANGAHCTCGCGLTLAECVATDCTCPIRSANIDTIRSMVKQAGTE
;
A
#
# COMPACT_ATOMS: atom_id res chain seq x y z
N MET A 1 -24.22 -28.68 35.72
CA MET A 1 -22.85 -28.09 35.62
C MET A 1 -22.01 -28.74 36.71
N ASN A 2 -20.99 -29.56 36.37
CA ASN A 2 -20.12 -30.16 37.35
C ASN A 2 -19.22 -29.10 37.97
N PRO A 3 -19.17 -28.97 39.29
CA PRO A 3 -18.31 -27.99 39.96
C PRO A 3 -16.84 -28.29 39.66
N THR A 4 -16.08 -27.24 39.32
CA THR A 4 -14.65 -27.37 39.09
C THR A 4 -13.93 -27.84 40.35
N PRO A 5 -13.12 -28.90 40.28
CA PRO A 5 -12.44 -29.43 41.46
C PRO A 5 -11.46 -28.38 42.02
N ARG A 6 -11.32 -28.34 43.36
CA ARG A 6 -10.37 -27.44 44.02
C ARG A 6 -8.94 -27.83 43.66
N ALA A 7 -8.05 -26.85 43.59
CA ALA A 7 -6.66 -27.01 43.13
C ALA A 7 -5.87 -28.11 43.90
N SER A 8 -6.18 -28.32 45.18
CA SER A 8 -5.53 -29.30 46.05
C SER A 8 -6.13 -30.70 46.01
N GLN A 9 -7.30 -30.88 45.38
CA GLN A 9 -7.97 -32.19 45.29
C GLN A 9 -7.27 -33.12 44.29
N PRO A 10 -7.38 -34.46 44.46
CA PRO A 10 -6.89 -35.43 43.49
C PRO A 10 -7.56 -35.22 42.15
N CYS A 11 -6.81 -35.36 41.04
CA CYS A 11 -7.32 -35.11 39.71
C CYS A 11 -8.34 -36.18 39.31
N PRO A 12 -9.51 -35.79 38.78
CA PRO A 12 -10.55 -36.75 38.35
C PRO A 12 -10.14 -37.61 37.15
N CYS A 13 -8.99 -37.31 36.50
CA CYS A 13 -8.46 -38.13 35.41
C CYS A 13 -7.80 -39.45 35.85
N GLY A 14 -7.78 -39.76 37.16
CA GLY A 14 -7.19 -41.00 37.70
C GLY A 14 -5.66 -41.03 37.79
N SER A 15 -4.97 -39.92 37.50
CA SER A 15 -3.49 -39.84 37.50
C SER A 15 -2.83 -39.85 38.89
N GLY A 16 -3.60 -39.81 39.99
CA GLY A 16 -3.09 -39.70 41.38
C GLY A 16 -2.44 -38.35 41.73
N ARG A 17 -2.29 -37.42 40.76
CA ARG A 17 -1.70 -36.10 40.97
C ARG A 17 -2.76 -35.10 41.40
N LYS A 18 -2.35 -33.99 42.07
CA LYS A 18 -3.24 -32.86 42.36
C LYS A 18 -3.76 -32.20 41.10
N TYR A 19 -5.01 -31.73 41.13
CA TYR A 19 -5.67 -31.13 39.97
C TYR A 19 -4.86 -29.96 39.36
N LYS A 20 -4.26 -29.09 40.18
CA LYS A 20 -3.41 -27.96 39.75
C LYS A 20 -2.20 -28.40 38.90
N ASP A 21 -1.62 -29.55 39.22
CA ASP A 21 -0.37 -30.05 38.61
C ASP A 21 -0.63 -31.03 37.46
N CYS A 22 -1.90 -31.35 37.18
CA CYS A 22 -2.33 -32.26 36.10
C CYS A 22 -3.24 -31.55 35.11
N CYS A 23 -4.55 -31.67 35.26
CA CYS A 23 -5.50 -31.16 34.25
C CYS A 23 -5.57 -29.62 34.18
N ALA A 24 -5.42 -28.96 35.34
CA ALA A 24 -5.39 -27.49 35.36
C ALA A 24 -4.15 -26.94 34.64
N ALA A 25 -2.99 -27.53 34.83
CA ALA A 25 -1.76 -27.15 34.17
C ALA A 25 -1.88 -27.30 32.61
N LYS A 26 -2.43 -28.45 32.16
CA LYS A 26 -2.69 -28.69 30.73
C LYS A 26 -3.67 -27.66 30.13
N GLN A 27 -4.74 -27.35 30.84
CA GLN A 27 -5.71 -26.33 30.41
C GLN A 27 -5.09 -24.93 30.35
N GLN A 28 -4.26 -24.56 31.32
CA GLN A 28 -3.56 -23.28 31.34
C GLN A 28 -2.57 -23.18 30.18
N ALA A 29 -1.80 -24.24 29.89
CA ALA A 29 -0.87 -24.29 28.75
C ALA A 29 -1.63 -24.11 27.42
N ARG A 30 -2.74 -24.83 27.25
CA ARG A 30 -3.60 -24.70 26.05
C ARG A 30 -4.17 -23.28 25.88
N ARG A 31 -4.65 -22.67 26.99
CA ARG A 31 -5.14 -21.27 26.96
C ARG A 31 -4.05 -20.28 26.60
N ARG A 32 -2.81 -20.48 27.09
CA ARG A 32 -1.66 -19.64 26.73
C ARG A 32 -1.31 -19.75 25.25
N LEU A 33 -1.32 -20.96 24.68
CA LEU A 33 -1.08 -21.19 23.25
C LEU A 33 -2.14 -20.51 22.39
N VAL A 34 -3.43 -20.69 22.72
CA VAL A 34 -4.54 -20.05 22.00
C VAL A 34 -4.47 -18.51 22.08
N ARG A 35 -4.09 -17.96 23.23
CA ARG A 35 -3.90 -16.50 23.35
C ARG A 35 -2.72 -15.99 22.52
N ARG A 36 -1.62 -16.76 22.46
CA ARG A 36 -0.47 -16.41 21.62
C ARG A 36 -0.82 -16.48 20.14
N SER A 37 -1.49 -17.54 19.69
CA SER A 37 -1.91 -17.67 18.29
C SER A 37 -2.87 -16.57 17.86
N LYS A 38 -3.84 -16.19 18.71
CA LYS A 38 -4.75 -15.06 18.42
C LYS A 38 -4.00 -13.73 18.30
N ARG A 39 -2.99 -13.48 19.15
CA ARG A 39 -2.16 -12.27 19.03
C ARG A 39 -1.34 -12.27 17.74
N LEU A 40 -0.72 -13.39 17.39
CA LEU A 40 0.04 -13.52 16.14
C LEU A 40 -0.85 -13.31 14.91
N LEU A 41 -2.05 -13.88 14.89
CA LEU A 41 -3.03 -13.67 13.82
C LEU A 41 -3.47 -12.20 13.73
N ALA A 42 -3.69 -11.53 14.85
CA ALA A 42 -4.03 -10.11 14.86
C ALA A 42 -2.89 -9.24 14.29
N TRP A 43 -1.64 -9.53 14.68
CA TRP A 43 -0.47 -8.84 14.14
C TRP A 43 -0.27 -9.10 12.65
N ALA A 44 -0.38 -10.36 12.20
CA ALA A 44 -0.29 -10.71 10.79
C ALA A 44 -1.37 -10.02 9.96
N GLY A 45 -2.62 -9.99 10.45
CA GLY A 45 -3.72 -9.26 9.79
C GLY A 45 -3.46 -7.77 9.71
N GLY A 46 -2.99 -7.15 10.81
CA GLY A 46 -2.64 -5.72 10.82
C GLY A 46 -1.54 -5.36 9.82
N ILE A 47 -0.48 -6.16 9.76
CA ILE A 47 0.62 -5.96 8.80
C ILE A 47 0.12 -6.10 7.36
N SER A 48 -0.71 -7.10 7.06
CA SER A 48 -1.26 -7.31 5.71
C SER A 48 -2.10 -6.12 5.25
N VAL A 49 -2.94 -5.57 6.13
CA VAL A 49 -3.75 -4.37 5.83
C VAL A 49 -2.85 -3.16 5.59
N ALA A 50 -1.83 -2.95 6.43
CA ALA A 50 -0.89 -1.84 6.27
C ALA A 50 -0.13 -1.92 4.94
N VAL A 51 0.37 -3.11 4.57
CA VAL A 51 1.04 -3.33 3.28
C VAL A 51 0.11 -3.08 2.11
N ALA A 52 -1.14 -3.56 2.17
CA ALA A 52 -2.14 -3.33 1.13
C ALA A 52 -2.48 -1.84 0.96
N LEU A 53 -2.57 -1.09 2.06
CA LEU A 53 -2.80 0.36 2.02
C LEU A 53 -1.62 1.11 1.40
N VAL A 54 -0.38 0.80 1.83
CA VAL A 54 0.83 1.42 1.26
C VAL A 54 0.95 1.10 -0.22
N TYR A 55 0.72 -0.16 -0.61
CA TYR A 55 0.76 -0.58 -2.00
C TYR A 55 -0.35 0.10 -2.83
N GLY A 56 -1.57 0.16 -2.30
CA GLY A 56 -2.69 0.86 -2.95
C GLY A 56 -2.42 2.35 -3.15
N LEU A 57 -1.91 3.04 -2.12
CA LEU A 57 -1.52 4.45 -2.23
C LEU A 57 -0.37 4.67 -3.23
N SER A 58 0.60 3.75 -3.29
CA SER A 58 1.70 3.83 -4.27
C SER A 58 1.22 3.68 -5.71
N LEU A 59 0.14 2.95 -5.94
CA LEU A 59 -0.46 2.81 -7.27
C LEU A 59 -1.26 4.04 -7.70
N THR A 60 -1.77 4.84 -6.75
CA THR A 60 -2.56 6.05 -7.03
C THR A 60 -1.73 7.33 -7.00
N SER A 61 -0.56 7.32 -6.35
CA SER A 61 0.32 8.48 -6.25
C SER A 61 1.13 8.67 -7.54
N GLY A 62 1.08 9.86 -8.11
CA GLY A 62 2.01 10.29 -9.14
C GLY A 62 1.42 10.80 -10.46
N VAL A 63 0.10 10.82 -10.64
CA VAL A 63 -0.52 11.42 -11.82
C VAL A 63 -1.62 12.38 -11.39
N ALA A 64 -1.27 13.63 -11.15
CA ALA A 64 -2.24 14.69 -10.83
C ALA A 64 -2.94 15.19 -12.10
N TYR A 65 -2.20 15.30 -13.21
CA TYR A 65 -2.70 15.71 -14.54
C TYR A 65 -2.66 14.52 -15.48
N GLY A 66 -3.80 14.16 -16.04
CA GLY A 66 -3.98 13.02 -16.93
C GLY A 66 -3.92 13.37 -18.42
N GLU A 67 -4.16 12.39 -19.27
CA GLU A 67 -4.22 12.52 -20.73
C GLU A 67 -5.23 13.59 -21.18
N LYS A 68 -6.36 13.71 -20.49
CA LYS A 68 -7.42 14.68 -20.80
C LYS A 68 -6.98 16.13 -20.55
N ASP A 69 -6.15 16.33 -19.54
CA ASP A 69 -5.68 17.65 -19.12
C ASP A 69 -4.53 18.13 -20.04
N LEU A 70 -3.84 17.21 -20.69
CA LEU A 70 -2.75 17.43 -21.61
C LEU A 70 -3.19 17.28 -23.09
N GLY A 71 -4.35 17.81 -23.45
CA GLY A 71 -4.96 17.66 -24.78
C GLY A 71 -4.12 18.15 -25.97
N VAL A 72 -3.02 18.86 -25.72
CA VAL A 72 -2.04 19.30 -26.74
C VAL A 72 -0.99 18.23 -27.08
N ILE A 73 -1.04 17.08 -26.40
CA ILE A 73 -0.09 15.98 -26.54
C ILE A 73 -0.85 14.70 -26.89
N ASP A 74 -0.42 14.03 -27.95
CA ASP A 74 -1.04 12.79 -28.39
C ASP A 74 -0.41 11.58 -27.68
N PHE A 75 -1.25 10.83 -26.94
CA PHE A 75 -0.90 9.60 -26.25
C PHE A 75 -1.50 8.36 -26.95
N SER A 76 -2.16 8.50 -28.10
CA SER A 76 -2.93 7.43 -28.75
C SER A 76 -2.07 6.23 -29.16
N ALA A 77 -0.80 6.47 -29.51
CA ALA A 77 0.14 5.43 -29.90
C ALA A 77 0.65 4.56 -28.74
N LEU A 78 0.38 4.94 -27.48
CA LEU A 78 0.88 4.26 -26.31
C LEU A 78 -0.13 3.28 -25.72
N ASN A 79 0.36 2.13 -25.22
CA ASN A 79 -0.45 1.24 -24.39
C ASN A 79 -0.65 1.83 -22.98
N GLN A 80 -1.54 1.24 -22.18
CA GLN A 80 -1.92 1.76 -20.86
C GLN A 80 -0.73 1.89 -19.88
N LYS A 81 0.23 0.96 -19.94
CA LYS A 81 1.44 1.00 -19.08
C LYS A 81 2.34 2.16 -19.51
N GLN A 82 2.59 2.28 -20.80
CA GLN A 82 3.42 3.35 -21.40
C GLN A 82 2.81 4.74 -21.15
N LYS A 83 1.50 4.89 -21.31
CA LYS A 83 0.79 6.13 -20.95
C LYS A 83 1.03 6.52 -19.50
N ARG A 84 0.90 5.55 -18.59
CA ARG A 84 1.14 5.79 -17.15
C ARG A 84 2.58 6.23 -16.89
N THR A 85 3.57 5.58 -17.49
CA THR A 85 4.99 5.95 -17.35
C THR A 85 5.24 7.38 -17.85
N ALA A 86 4.75 7.73 -19.05
CA ALA A 86 4.90 9.07 -19.60
C ALA A 86 4.21 10.15 -18.74
N LEU A 87 2.99 9.88 -18.26
CA LEU A 87 2.25 10.79 -17.40
C LEU A 87 2.92 10.96 -16.03
N GLN A 88 3.46 9.90 -15.44
CA GLN A 88 4.23 9.99 -14.19
C GLN A 88 5.49 10.84 -14.36
N ALA A 89 6.22 10.66 -15.45
CA ALA A 89 7.40 11.47 -15.77
C ALA A 89 7.05 12.96 -15.91
N ALA A 90 5.96 13.28 -16.63
CA ALA A 90 5.51 14.65 -16.84
C ALA A 90 5.01 15.33 -15.55
N ASN A 91 4.36 14.57 -14.66
CA ASN A 91 3.91 15.05 -13.35
C ASN A 91 5.04 15.13 -12.31
N GLY A 92 6.13 14.39 -12.49
CA GLY A 92 7.29 14.41 -11.59
C GLY A 92 8.35 15.44 -11.96
N ALA A 93 8.47 15.83 -13.23
CA ALA A 93 9.44 16.80 -13.70
C ALA A 93 8.94 18.24 -13.48
N HIS A 94 9.84 19.14 -13.08
CA HIS A 94 9.50 20.55 -12.81
C HIS A 94 9.78 21.45 -14.03
N CYS A 95 8.95 22.49 -14.17
CA CYS A 95 9.17 23.55 -15.15
C CYS A 95 10.40 24.38 -14.78
N THR A 96 11.26 24.66 -15.77
CA THR A 96 12.51 25.40 -15.57
C THR A 96 12.35 26.92 -15.57
N CYS A 97 11.12 27.46 -15.73
CA CYS A 97 10.86 28.91 -15.67
C CYS A 97 10.95 29.50 -14.24
N GLY A 98 11.05 28.66 -13.20
CA GLY A 98 11.10 29.09 -11.81
C GLY A 98 9.72 29.28 -11.15
N CYS A 99 8.62 28.91 -11.82
CA CYS A 99 7.26 29.00 -11.28
C CYS A 99 6.95 27.95 -10.20
N GLY A 100 7.80 26.94 -10.04
CA GLY A 100 7.58 25.83 -9.07
C GLY A 100 6.58 24.76 -9.51
N LEU A 101 5.89 24.95 -10.65
CA LEU A 101 4.92 23.99 -11.19
C LEU A 101 5.62 22.78 -11.83
N THR A 102 4.92 21.65 -11.90
CA THR A 102 5.38 20.51 -12.71
C THR A 102 5.20 20.80 -14.20
N LEU A 103 5.85 20.01 -15.07
CA LEU A 103 5.68 20.16 -16.53
C LEU A 103 4.23 19.94 -16.92
N ALA A 104 3.58 18.90 -16.39
CA ALA A 104 2.19 18.60 -16.67
C ALA A 104 1.26 19.72 -16.21
N GLU A 105 1.45 20.24 -15.00
CA GLU A 105 0.67 21.33 -14.43
C GLU A 105 0.84 22.61 -15.23
N CYS A 106 2.07 22.99 -15.56
CA CYS A 106 2.36 24.16 -16.38
C CYS A 106 1.69 24.10 -17.76
N VAL A 107 1.75 22.95 -18.44
CA VAL A 107 1.11 22.79 -19.75
C VAL A 107 -0.41 22.77 -19.65
N ALA A 108 -0.98 22.19 -18.59
CA ALA A 108 -2.42 22.08 -18.40
C ALA A 108 -3.07 23.42 -17.99
N THR A 109 -2.40 24.19 -17.12
CA THR A 109 -3.04 25.33 -16.43
C THR A 109 -2.47 26.70 -16.82
N ASP A 110 -1.17 26.77 -17.12
CA ASP A 110 -0.50 28.06 -17.39
C ASP A 110 -0.29 28.30 -18.88
N CYS A 111 -1.22 29.00 -19.50
CA CYS A 111 -1.11 29.42 -20.91
C CYS A 111 -0.11 30.57 -21.14
N THR A 112 0.33 31.25 -20.08
CA THR A 112 1.18 32.45 -20.16
C THR A 112 2.67 32.15 -19.94
N CYS A 113 3.01 30.92 -19.57
CA CYS A 113 4.40 30.50 -19.33
C CYS A 113 5.27 30.70 -20.59
N PRO A 114 6.38 31.49 -20.51
CA PRO A 114 7.22 31.84 -21.66
C PRO A 114 7.90 30.60 -22.28
N ILE A 115 8.07 29.52 -21.52
CA ILE A 115 8.68 28.28 -21.99
C ILE A 115 7.66 27.12 -22.15
N ARG A 116 6.37 27.45 -22.21
CA ARG A 116 5.31 26.45 -22.35
C ARG A 116 5.50 25.53 -23.57
N SER A 117 5.93 26.09 -24.70
CA SER A 117 6.22 25.32 -25.92
C SER A 117 7.35 24.32 -25.71
N ALA A 118 8.43 24.73 -25.05
CA ALA A 118 9.54 23.84 -24.72
C ALA A 118 9.13 22.73 -23.72
N ASN A 119 8.24 23.03 -22.77
CA ASN A 119 7.67 22.04 -21.86
C ASN A 119 6.81 21.01 -22.62
N ILE A 120 6.01 21.44 -23.60
CA ILE A 120 5.24 20.55 -24.47
C ILE A 120 6.17 19.61 -25.25
N ASP A 121 7.25 20.13 -25.81
CA ASP A 121 8.22 19.32 -26.56
C ASP A 121 8.97 18.34 -25.65
N THR A 122 9.25 18.73 -24.41
CA THR A 122 9.82 17.86 -23.40
C THR A 122 8.88 16.69 -23.07
N ILE A 123 7.59 16.96 -22.84
CA ILE A 123 6.61 15.90 -22.59
C ILE A 123 6.44 15.00 -23.84
N ARG A 124 6.45 15.55 -25.04
CA ARG A 124 6.44 14.77 -26.28
C ARG A 124 7.64 13.82 -26.39
N SER A 125 8.82 14.25 -25.94
CA SER A 125 10.00 13.38 -25.90
C SER A 125 9.83 12.23 -24.87
N MET A 126 9.22 12.51 -23.72
CA MET A 126 8.89 11.47 -22.72
C MET A 126 7.87 10.46 -23.26
N VAL A 127 6.87 10.92 -24.02
CA VAL A 127 5.90 10.05 -24.72
C VAL A 127 6.61 9.13 -25.73
N LYS A 128 7.54 9.67 -26.54
CA LYS A 128 8.33 8.87 -27.47
C LYS A 128 9.20 7.84 -26.77
N GLN A 129 9.87 8.21 -25.67
CA GLN A 129 10.70 7.30 -24.88
C GLN A 129 9.87 6.15 -24.29
N ALA A 130 8.72 6.47 -23.69
CA ALA A 130 7.81 5.47 -23.15
C ALA A 130 7.27 4.50 -24.22
N GLY A 131 7.16 4.96 -25.48
CA GLY A 131 6.73 4.14 -26.61
C GLY A 131 7.78 3.14 -27.09
N THR A 132 9.06 3.35 -26.76
CA THR A 132 10.17 2.47 -27.14
C THR A 132 10.48 1.38 -26.10
N GLU A 133 9.88 1.46 -24.92
CA GLU A 133 9.96 0.44 -23.84
C GLU A 133 8.79 -0.57 -23.94
#